data_8e8810f9b73c085b404f324217567925
#
_entry.id   8e8810f9b73c085b404f324217567925
#
_cell.length_a   1.000
_cell.length_b   1.000
_cell.length_c   1.000
_cell.angle_alpha   90.00
_cell.angle_beta   90.00
_cell.angle_gamma   90.00
#
_symmetry.space_group_name_H-M   'P 1'
#
loop_
_entity.id
_entity.type
_entity.pdbx_description
1 polymer ?
#
loop_
_entity_poly.entity_id
_entity_poly.type
_entity_poly.pdbx_seq_one_letter_code
_entity_poly.pdbx_strand_id
1 'polypeptide(L)'
;MMMQSWMGSDFTNDDLVKESSIVVDYTQKLLGKETVRGMECYKVELTPLPDAAVTWGKVITWITVNGFNQWKAEYYDEDQELVNLMNAYNIKKTGDREIPTRMEIEPVNKKGNKTILEINSSVFNLPIADSFFSQQNMKSIK
;
A
#
# COMPACT_ATOMS: atom_id res chain seq x y z
N MET A 1 5.69 -9.80 -14.09
CA MET A 1 5.23 -8.39 -14.19
C MET A 1 4.89 -7.76 -12.85
N MET A 2 4.17 -8.47 -11.97
CA MET A 2 3.73 -7.91 -10.67
C MET A 2 4.89 -7.66 -9.71
N MET A 3 5.93 -8.48 -9.73
CA MET A 3 7.14 -8.33 -8.91
C MET A 3 8.10 -7.25 -9.41
N GLN A 4 7.90 -6.71 -10.60
CA GLN A 4 8.79 -5.68 -11.12
C GLN A 4 8.65 -4.38 -10.32
N SER A 5 9.78 -3.72 -10.08
CA SER A 5 9.77 -2.43 -9.42
C SER A 5 9.05 -1.39 -10.29
N TRP A 6 8.24 -0.58 -9.65
CA TRP A 6 7.59 0.54 -10.31
C TRP A 6 8.59 1.67 -10.50
N MET A 7 8.92 1.97 -11.76
CA MET A 7 9.86 3.04 -12.15
C MET A 7 11.22 2.97 -11.42
N GLY A 8 11.70 1.75 -11.12
CA GLY A 8 12.97 1.57 -10.40
C GLY A 8 12.93 1.88 -8.91
N SER A 9 11.76 2.11 -8.35
CA SER A 9 11.56 2.35 -6.91
C SER A 9 11.50 1.05 -6.12
N ASP A 10 11.34 1.15 -4.79
CA ASP A 10 11.14 0.00 -3.92
C ASP A 10 9.67 -0.47 -3.89
N PHE A 11 8.77 0.26 -4.54
CA PHE A 11 7.40 -0.19 -4.78
C PHE A 11 7.37 -1.18 -5.96
N THR A 12 6.58 -2.23 -5.82
CA THR A 12 6.30 -3.15 -6.93
C THR A 12 5.07 -2.68 -7.69
N ASN A 13 4.88 -3.19 -8.90
CA ASN A 13 3.65 -2.95 -9.63
C ASN A 13 2.42 -3.48 -8.88
N ASP A 14 2.58 -4.56 -8.12
CA ASP A 14 1.51 -5.13 -7.30
C ASP A 14 1.05 -4.16 -6.20
N ASP A 15 2.00 -3.48 -5.56
CA ASP A 15 1.69 -2.50 -4.50
C ASP A 15 0.78 -1.36 -4.99
N LEU A 16 0.84 -1.04 -6.27
CA LEU A 16 0.12 0.10 -6.86
C LEU A 16 -1.21 -0.29 -7.51
N VAL A 17 -1.34 -1.54 -7.96
CA VAL A 17 -2.46 -1.95 -8.81
C VAL A 17 -3.50 -2.78 -8.07
N LYS A 18 -3.13 -3.49 -7.00
CA LYS A 18 -3.98 -4.51 -6.37
C LYS A 18 -4.45 -4.22 -4.95
N GLU A 19 -4.76 -2.98 -4.61
CA GLU A 19 -5.33 -2.69 -3.28
C GLU A 19 -6.57 -3.53 -2.95
N SER A 20 -7.41 -3.81 -3.93
CA SER A 20 -8.62 -4.59 -3.74
C SER A 20 -8.36 -6.09 -3.55
N SER A 21 -7.18 -6.58 -3.89
CA SER A 21 -6.85 -8.01 -3.81
C SER A 21 -6.72 -8.52 -2.37
N ILE A 22 -6.45 -7.65 -1.41
CA ILE A 22 -6.35 -7.99 0.01
C ILE A 22 -7.60 -8.73 0.51
N VAL A 23 -8.77 -8.37 0.01
CA VAL A 23 -10.04 -8.97 0.44
C VAL A 23 -10.30 -10.31 -0.26
N VAL A 24 -9.86 -10.45 -1.51
CA VAL A 24 -10.20 -11.58 -2.37
C VAL A 24 -9.10 -12.65 -2.37
N ASP A 25 -7.85 -12.23 -2.40
CA ASP A 25 -6.71 -13.14 -2.61
C ASP A 25 -6.06 -13.62 -1.31
N TYR A 26 -6.43 -13.03 -0.18
CA TYR A 26 -5.84 -13.36 1.12
C TYR A 26 -6.90 -13.77 2.14
N THR A 27 -6.51 -14.69 3.03
CA THR A 27 -7.23 -14.94 4.27
C THR A 27 -6.76 -13.93 5.31
N GLN A 28 -7.69 -13.25 5.96
CA GLN A 28 -7.40 -12.26 6.99
C GLN A 28 -7.56 -12.88 8.39
N LYS A 29 -6.59 -12.63 9.26
CA LYS A 29 -6.65 -13.04 10.66
C LYS A 29 -6.34 -11.87 11.55
N LEU A 30 -7.29 -11.50 12.40
CA LEU A 30 -7.06 -10.46 13.40
C LEU A 30 -6.17 -11.02 14.52
N LEU A 31 -4.99 -10.42 14.69
CA LEU A 31 -4.05 -10.81 15.77
C LEU A 31 -4.28 -10.02 17.06
N GLY A 32 -5.02 -8.92 17.01
CA GLY A 32 -5.30 -8.08 18.16
C GLY A 32 -5.22 -6.60 17.84
N LYS A 33 -5.04 -5.81 18.88
CA LYS A 33 -4.81 -4.36 18.76
C LYS A 33 -3.43 -4.01 19.24
N GLU A 34 -2.82 -3.02 18.65
CA GLU A 34 -1.48 -2.54 18.99
C GLU A 34 -1.39 -1.04 18.72
N THR A 35 -0.72 -0.31 19.60
CA THR A 35 -0.45 1.11 19.37
C THR A 35 0.85 1.27 18.60
N VAL A 36 0.80 1.90 17.43
CA VAL A 36 1.95 2.15 16.57
C VAL A 36 2.09 3.65 16.35
N ARG A 37 3.22 4.21 16.76
CA ARG A 37 3.50 5.65 16.67
C ARG A 37 2.35 6.53 17.17
N GLY A 38 1.79 6.17 18.33
CA GLY A 38 0.69 6.92 18.96
C GLY A 38 -0.70 6.66 18.38
N MET A 39 -0.83 5.80 17.37
CA MET A 39 -2.12 5.43 16.78
C MET A 39 -2.52 4.03 17.21
N GLU A 40 -3.75 3.89 17.72
CA GLU A 40 -4.32 2.57 18.01
C GLU A 40 -4.71 1.88 16.70
N CYS A 41 -4.21 0.67 16.50
CA CYS A 41 -4.39 -0.08 15.26
C CYS A 41 -4.88 -1.49 15.53
N TYR A 42 -5.64 -2.02 14.58
CA TYR A 42 -5.86 -3.45 14.44
C TYR A 42 -4.64 -4.06 13.76
N LYS A 43 -4.08 -5.11 14.34
CA LYS A 43 -3.00 -5.90 13.73
C LYS A 43 -3.62 -7.09 13.02
N VAL A 44 -3.45 -7.17 11.72
CA VAL A 44 -4.06 -8.20 10.86
C VAL A 44 -2.97 -8.93 10.08
N GLU A 45 -3.03 -10.25 10.10
CA GLU A 45 -2.20 -11.11 9.26
C GLU A 45 -2.97 -11.47 8.01
N LEU A 46 -2.32 -11.32 6.87
CA LEU A 46 -2.84 -11.68 5.54
C LEU A 46 -2.03 -12.86 5.01
N THR A 47 -2.70 -13.97 4.76
CA THR A 47 -2.10 -15.17 4.18
C THR A 47 -2.71 -15.38 2.80
N PRO A 48 -1.90 -15.52 1.73
CA PRO A 48 -2.45 -15.69 0.39
C PRO A 48 -3.20 -17.02 0.28
N LEU A 49 -4.27 -17.01 -0.50
CA LEU A 49 -4.98 -18.23 -0.87
C LEU A 49 -4.10 -19.07 -1.80
N PRO A 50 -4.25 -20.42 -1.82
CA PRO A 50 -3.39 -21.29 -2.63
C PRO A 50 -3.34 -20.96 -4.12
N ASP A 51 -4.45 -20.46 -4.66
CA ASP A 51 -4.59 -20.14 -6.09
C ASP A 51 -4.41 -18.64 -6.39
N ALA A 52 -4.06 -17.85 -5.39
CA ALA A 52 -3.91 -16.41 -5.57
C ALA A 52 -2.59 -16.09 -6.28
N ALA A 53 -2.68 -15.33 -7.37
CA ALA A 53 -1.52 -14.82 -8.09
C ALA A 53 -1.01 -13.54 -7.41
N VAL A 54 -0.39 -13.68 -6.25
CA VAL A 54 0.10 -12.56 -5.45
C VAL A 54 1.62 -12.65 -5.24
N THR A 55 2.20 -11.51 -4.95
CA THR A 55 3.65 -11.35 -4.79
C THR A 55 4.17 -11.83 -3.44
N TRP A 56 3.43 -11.55 -2.39
CA TRP A 56 3.90 -11.73 -1.02
C TRP A 56 3.41 -13.04 -0.42
N GLY A 57 4.31 -13.76 0.27
CA GLY A 57 3.97 -15.00 0.99
C GLY A 57 3.18 -14.74 2.28
N LYS A 58 3.32 -13.56 2.87
CA LYS A 58 2.55 -13.11 4.02
C LYS A 58 2.66 -11.60 4.14
N VAL A 59 1.62 -10.95 4.61
CA VAL A 59 1.65 -9.53 4.97
C VAL A 59 1.08 -9.37 6.37
N ILE A 60 1.74 -8.60 7.22
CA ILE A 60 1.17 -8.14 8.49
C ILE A 60 0.91 -6.66 8.36
N THR A 61 -0.32 -6.25 8.57
CA THR A 61 -0.72 -4.85 8.41
C THR A 61 -1.35 -4.32 9.71
N TRP A 62 -1.09 -3.05 9.98
CA TRP A 62 -1.68 -2.31 11.09
C TRP A 62 -2.61 -1.25 10.51
N ILE A 63 -3.89 -1.39 10.82
CA ILE A 63 -4.96 -0.54 10.30
C ILE A 63 -5.50 0.30 11.45
N THR A 64 -5.53 1.61 11.29
CA THR A 64 -6.00 2.51 12.35
C THR A 64 -7.45 2.20 12.72
N VAL A 65 -7.75 2.19 14.01
CA VAL A 65 -9.11 1.98 14.53
C VAL A 65 -10.03 3.11 14.07
N ASN A 66 -9.52 4.33 14.03
CA ASN A 66 -10.23 5.49 13.51
C ASN A 66 -9.83 5.73 12.06
N GLY A 67 -10.79 5.66 11.15
CA GLY A 67 -10.58 5.93 9.74
C GLY A 67 -10.11 4.74 8.88
N PHE A 68 -9.74 3.62 9.50
CA PHE A 68 -9.34 2.38 8.81
C PHE A 68 -8.23 2.58 7.77
N ASN A 69 -7.26 3.42 8.08
CA ASN A 69 -6.10 3.63 7.22
C ASN A 69 -5.01 2.61 7.50
N GLN A 70 -4.37 2.12 6.46
CA GLN A 70 -3.17 1.32 6.61
C GLN A 70 -2.04 2.21 7.13
N TRP A 71 -1.59 1.94 8.36
CA TRP A 71 -0.62 2.77 9.06
C TRP A 71 0.80 2.23 9.00
N LYS A 72 0.90 0.90 9.01
CA LYS A 72 2.16 0.17 8.88
C LYS A 72 1.89 -1.17 8.19
N ALA A 73 2.83 -1.67 7.42
CA ALA A 73 2.79 -3.04 6.89
C ALA A 73 4.19 -3.66 6.83
N GLU A 74 4.24 -4.96 7.02
CA GLU A 74 5.42 -5.79 6.88
C GLU A 74 5.15 -6.82 5.80
N TYR A 75 6.01 -6.88 4.79
CA TYR A 75 5.88 -7.76 3.66
C TYR A 75 6.91 -8.88 3.71
N TYR A 76 6.45 -10.10 3.72
CA TYR A 76 7.26 -11.31 3.81
C TYR A 76 7.21 -12.06 2.48
N ASP A 77 8.32 -12.66 2.09
CA ASP A 77 8.39 -13.51 0.90
C ASP A 77 7.81 -14.92 1.14
N GLU A 78 7.97 -15.80 0.16
CA GLU A 78 7.49 -17.18 0.24
C GLU A 78 8.22 -18.00 1.31
N ASP A 79 9.47 -17.63 1.63
CA ASP A 79 10.28 -18.26 2.67
C ASP A 79 10.02 -17.68 4.06
N GLN A 80 9.04 -16.81 4.19
CA GLN A 80 8.66 -16.11 5.43
C GLN A 80 9.74 -15.17 5.94
N GLU A 81 10.59 -14.66 5.07
CA GLU A 81 11.58 -13.65 5.41
C GLU A 81 11.02 -12.24 5.16
N LEU A 82 11.30 -11.34 6.10
CA LEU A 82 10.86 -9.95 5.98
C LEU A 82 11.66 -9.25 4.88
N VAL A 83 10.96 -8.75 3.87
CA VAL A 83 11.56 -8.10 2.70
C VAL A 83 11.42 -6.58 2.76
N ASN A 84 10.21 -6.09 2.99
CA ASN A 84 9.91 -4.66 3.00
C ASN A 84 9.12 -4.25 4.24
N LEU A 85 9.40 -3.03 4.71
CA LEU A 85 8.60 -2.32 5.71
C LEU A 85 7.93 -1.14 5.06
N MET A 86 6.64 -0.96 5.27
CA MET A 86 5.91 0.21 4.84
C MET A 86 5.38 0.97 6.05
N ASN A 87 5.58 2.27 6.05
CA ASN A 87 5.04 3.17 7.07
C ASN A 87 4.28 4.31 6.38
N ALA A 88 3.10 4.61 6.90
CA ALA A 88 2.30 5.74 6.45
C ALA A 88 2.38 6.89 7.46
N TYR A 89 2.29 8.11 6.97
CA TYR A 89 2.40 9.33 7.77
C TYR A 89 1.42 10.39 7.27
N ASN A 90 1.23 11.42 8.08
CA ASN A 90 0.54 12.65 7.70
C ASN A 90 -0.88 12.40 7.18
N ILE A 91 -1.74 11.90 8.05
CA ILE A 91 -3.16 11.76 7.73
C ILE A 91 -3.76 13.15 7.56
N LYS A 92 -4.34 13.42 6.41
CA LYS A 92 -5.00 14.68 6.08
C LYS A 92 -6.40 14.43 5.55
N LYS A 93 -7.29 15.37 5.85
CA LYS A 93 -8.64 15.34 5.31
C LYS A 93 -8.61 15.80 3.85
N THR A 94 -9.10 14.94 2.95
CA THR A 94 -9.20 15.22 1.52
C THR A 94 -10.63 14.93 1.09
N GLY A 95 -11.41 15.98 0.85
CA GLY A 95 -12.83 15.84 0.60
C GLY A 95 -13.56 15.30 1.83
N ASP A 96 -14.23 14.17 1.69
CA ASP A 96 -14.95 13.45 2.75
C ASP A 96 -14.12 12.36 3.44
N ARG A 97 -12.83 12.24 3.12
CA ARG A 97 -11.94 11.17 3.59
C ARG A 97 -10.73 11.73 4.31
N GLU A 98 -10.27 10.93 5.28
CA GLU A 98 -8.97 11.15 5.92
C GLU A 98 -8.03 10.06 5.43
N ILE A 99 -6.95 10.45 4.75
CA ILE A 99 -5.98 9.53 4.17
C ILE A 99 -4.56 9.90 4.55
N PRO A 100 -3.65 8.92 4.67
CA PRO A 100 -2.23 9.21 4.77
C PRO A 100 -1.75 9.87 3.48
N THR A 101 -0.95 10.91 3.59
CA THR A 101 -0.40 11.63 2.43
C THR A 101 1.06 11.33 2.17
N ARG A 102 1.70 10.59 3.05
CA ARG A 102 3.08 10.17 2.89
C ARG A 102 3.20 8.67 3.21
N MET A 103 3.80 7.93 2.32
CA MET A 103 4.15 6.53 2.52
C MET A 103 5.64 6.33 2.27
N GLU A 104 6.27 5.57 3.14
CA GLU A 104 7.67 5.20 3.00
C GLU A 104 7.78 3.68 2.93
N ILE A 105 8.48 3.17 1.92
CA ILE A 105 8.86 1.76 1.83
C ILE A 105 10.37 1.65 2.01
N GLU A 106 10.76 0.78 2.91
CA GLU A 106 12.14 0.54 3.29
C GLU A 106 12.46 -0.96 3.12
N PRO A 107 13.29 -1.31 2.12
CA PRO A 107 13.73 -2.69 1.96
C PRO A 107 14.71 -3.07 3.06
N VAL A 108 14.49 -4.22 3.70
CA VAL A 108 15.28 -4.68 4.85
C VAL A 108 16.73 -4.97 4.46
N ASN A 109 16.96 -5.44 3.23
CA ASN A 109 18.28 -5.81 2.74
C ASN A 109 19.12 -4.63 2.20
N LYS A 110 18.51 -3.43 2.11
CA LYS A 110 19.17 -2.23 1.61
C LYS A 110 19.12 -1.13 2.65
N LYS A 111 19.77 -1.33 3.77
CA LYS A 111 19.78 -0.37 4.88
C LYS A 111 20.17 1.04 4.41
N GLY A 112 19.39 2.03 4.83
CA GLY A 112 19.60 3.41 4.47
C GLY A 112 18.90 3.86 3.18
N ASN A 113 18.39 2.93 2.39
CA ASN A 113 17.58 3.25 1.20
C ASN A 113 16.11 3.17 1.55
N LYS A 114 15.33 4.11 1.05
CA LYS A 114 13.88 4.07 1.15
C LYS A 114 13.24 4.83 -0.01
N THR A 115 12.06 4.39 -0.39
CA THR A 115 11.23 5.09 -1.37
C THR A 115 10.13 5.82 -0.62
N ILE A 116 9.95 7.10 -0.95
CA ILE A 116 8.95 7.97 -0.34
C ILE A 116 7.94 8.34 -1.42
N LEU A 117 6.67 8.05 -1.15
CA LEU A 117 5.55 8.50 -1.96
C LEU A 117 4.79 9.59 -1.20
N GLU A 118 4.70 10.78 -1.77
CA GLU A 118 3.91 11.87 -1.20
C GLU A 118 2.76 12.22 -2.14
N ILE A 119 1.56 12.32 -1.56
CA ILE A 119 0.36 12.76 -2.26
C ILE A 119 0.18 14.25 -1.99
N ASN A 120 0.43 15.07 -3.00
CA ASN A 120 0.31 16.53 -2.88
C ASN A 120 -1.15 16.97 -2.96
N SER A 121 -1.94 16.31 -3.80
CA SER A 121 -3.36 16.57 -3.94
C SER A 121 -4.08 15.33 -4.48
N SER A 122 -5.33 15.15 -4.10
CA SER A 122 -6.19 14.11 -4.64
C SER A 122 -7.63 14.59 -4.65
N VAL A 123 -8.37 14.14 -5.65
CA VAL A 123 -9.80 14.40 -5.80
C VAL A 123 -10.49 13.07 -6.03
N PHE A 124 -11.57 12.82 -5.28
CA PHE A 124 -12.31 11.58 -5.35
C PHE A 124 -13.64 11.76 -6.07
N ASN A 125 -14.08 10.67 -6.70
CA ASN A 125 -15.40 10.59 -7.36
C ASN A 125 -15.62 11.64 -8.48
N LEU A 126 -14.52 12.07 -9.12
CA LEU A 126 -14.59 12.96 -10.25
C LEU A 126 -14.93 12.16 -11.53
N PRO A 127 -15.93 12.55 -12.33
CA PRO A 127 -16.17 11.88 -13.59
C PRO A 127 -15.00 12.11 -14.55
N ILE A 128 -14.44 11.03 -15.07
CA ILE A 128 -13.32 11.07 -16.01
C ILE A 128 -13.78 10.45 -17.32
N ALA A 129 -13.74 11.22 -18.42
CA ALA A 129 -14.11 10.73 -19.74
C ALA A 129 -13.01 9.80 -20.30
N ASP A 130 -13.40 8.84 -21.15
CA ASP A 130 -12.47 7.90 -21.78
C ASP A 130 -11.41 8.62 -22.63
N SER A 131 -11.73 9.76 -23.21
CA SER A 131 -10.79 10.59 -23.96
C SER A 131 -9.61 11.10 -23.13
N PHE A 132 -9.74 11.13 -21.80
CA PHE A 132 -8.65 11.49 -20.89
C PHE A 132 -7.46 10.51 -21.03
N PHE A 133 -7.74 9.24 -21.32
CA PHE A 133 -6.73 8.19 -21.45
C PHE A 133 -6.15 8.08 -22.87
N SER A 134 -6.40 9.05 -23.74
CA SER A 134 -5.85 9.07 -25.09
C SER A 134 -4.34 9.35 -25.09
N GLN A 135 -3.62 8.84 -26.09
CA GLN A 135 -2.19 9.09 -26.25
C GLN A 135 -1.87 10.60 -26.39
N GLN A 136 -2.76 11.33 -27.04
CA GLN A 136 -2.60 12.77 -27.22
C GLN A 136 -2.66 13.50 -25.87
N ASN A 137 -3.58 13.09 -25.02
CA ASN A 137 -3.72 13.68 -23.69
C ASN A 137 -2.53 13.33 -22.78
N MET A 138 -2.02 12.10 -22.86
CA MET A 138 -0.82 11.69 -22.14
C MET A 138 0.40 12.57 -22.44
N LYS A 139 0.55 13.04 -23.69
CA LYS A 139 1.64 13.91 -24.09
C LYS A 139 1.50 15.34 -23.55
N SER A 140 0.31 15.76 -23.20
CA SER A 140 0.03 17.12 -22.70
C SER A 140 0.11 17.24 -21.18
N ILE A 141 0.15 16.14 -20.47
CA ILE A 141 0.30 16.12 -19.01
C ILE A 141 1.76 16.38 -18.65
N LYS A 142 1.98 17.44 -17.92
CA LYS A 142 3.31 17.82 -17.44
C LYS A 142 3.49 17.47 -15.98
#